data_13bfa79a52e48a44cb299535356924ba
#
_entry.id   13bfa79a52e48a44cb299535356924ba
#
_cell.length_a   1.000
_cell.length_b   1.000
_cell.length_c   1.000
_cell.angle_alpha   90.00
_cell.angle_beta   90.00
_cell.angle_gamma   90.00
#
_symmetry.space_group_name_H-M   'P 1'
#
loop_
_entity.id
_entity.type
_entity.pdbx_description
1 polymer ?
#
loop_
_entity_poly.entity_id
_entity_poly.type
_entity_poly.pdbx_seq_one_letter_code
_entity_poly.pdbx_strand_id
1 'polypeptide(L)'
;MERGRGFEMMRSVFSAAAGLLIAAQVVIGGPALAHGDRPGAPIPPWQQASAWPDRVVVTFAADPARTLAVSWRTDDTAKATRAEIARATPDARFDLAARSVDAQTERLDPAKIALAGQLFDVPHNAALPAVRYHSALFEGLEPDTLYVYRVQGAADQWSEWFQVRTAPLKGPVTFLYLGDAQNGILSHWSRAIRAAYAKAPDARFIIHAGDMVDTGSRDYEWAQWFKAVGFIHGMVPAVPVAGNHEYSRVSAAPNEQRRALSQLWRPQWRLPQVADLPADLQETAYAVRYTDDLHVFVIDTMGADLKVQAAWLDRELANSKARWRVATFHHPVFSSGRDRDDRMRRDILLPVLKKHDVDLVLQGHDHTYARGGIPQTPERLSAQGSAAGAIGPMFVNSVSGPKQYVWRQEGWKDYAEHGVQLQRKGENSQFFQVIRIDGERLAYEAWTVDGQLYDAFALEKGPGGKRLIAGAAATIDERAFSNTAPYSTLKLD
;
A
#
# COMPACT_ATOMS: atom_id res chain seq x y z
N MET A 1 -93.62 -2.95 -11.54
CA MET A 1 -93.38 -3.85 -12.69
C MET A 1 -92.21 -4.70 -12.30
N GLU A 2 -92.53 -5.80 -11.83
CA GLU A 2 -92.47 -7.16 -12.36
C GLU A 2 -91.03 -7.70 -12.26
N ARG A 3 -90.80 -8.57 -11.33
CA ARG A 3 -90.77 -10.07 -11.37
C ARG A 3 -89.44 -10.52 -11.89
N GLY A 4 -88.79 -11.48 -11.37
CA GLY A 4 -89.18 -12.59 -10.51
C GLY A 4 -87.94 -13.48 -10.34
N ARG A 5 -87.94 -14.13 -9.22
CA ARG A 5 -87.79 -15.58 -8.93
C ARG A 5 -86.74 -16.29 -9.79
N GLY A 6 -85.82 -17.06 -9.32
CA GLY A 6 -85.89 -17.91 -8.16
C GLY A 6 -84.96 -19.10 -8.40
N PHE A 7 -84.74 -19.83 -7.39
CA PHE A 7 -84.30 -21.21 -7.22
C PHE A 7 -82.90 -21.48 -6.71
N GLU A 8 -83.01 -21.98 -5.53
CA GLU A 8 -82.01 -22.75 -4.79
C GLU A 8 -81.44 -23.94 -5.56
N MET A 9 -80.24 -24.28 -5.28
CA MET A 9 -79.94 -25.66 -4.83
C MET A 9 -78.60 -25.77 -4.18
N MET A 10 -78.68 -26.23 -2.96
CA MET A 10 -77.60 -26.76 -2.11
C MET A 10 -76.78 -27.78 -2.82
N ARG A 11 -75.48 -27.73 -2.67
CA ARG A 11 -74.67 -28.93 -2.35
C ARG A 11 -73.36 -28.55 -1.63
N SER A 12 -73.33 -28.98 -0.41
CA SER A 12 -72.14 -29.17 0.43
C SER A 12 -70.99 -29.86 -0.31
N VAL A 13 -69.77 -29.65 -0.01
CA VAL A 13 -68.86 -30.64 0.49
C VAL A 13 -67.41 -30.12 0.53
N PHE A 14 -66.77 -30.33 1.66
CA PHE A 14 -65.33 -30.44 2.01
C PHE A 14 -64.42 -29.24 1.97
N SER A 15 -64.18 -28.67 3.15
CA SER A 15 -62.92 -28.11 3.62
C SER A 15 -61.76 -29.03 3.33
N ALA A 16 -60.78 -28.52 2.64
CA ALA A 16 -59.39 -28.98 2.74
C ALA A 16 -58.54 -27.77 3.05
N ALA A 17 -58.27 -27.55 4.33
CA ALA A 17 -57.27 -26.62 4.80
C ALA A 17 -55.88 -27.18 4.40
N ALA A 18 -55.35 -26.67 3.31
CA ALA A 18 -53.92 -26.84 3.00
C ALA A 18 -53.14 -25.80 3.79
N GLY A 19 -52.64 -26.21 4.93
CA GLY A 19 -51.68 -25.43 5.72
C GLY A 19 -50.39 -25.30 4.93
N LEU A 20 -50.09 -24.12 4.41
CA LEU A 20 -48.76 -23.78 3.93
C LEU A 20 -47.84 -23.63 5.14
N LEU A 21 -47.10 -24.70 5.45
CA LEU A 21 -45.93 -24.64 6.30
C LEU A 21 -44.85 -23.88 5.50
N ILE A 22 -44.73 -22.58 5.71
CA ILE A 22 -43.52 -21.84 5.35
C ILE A 22 -42.44 -22.28 6.33
N ALA A 23 -41.65 -23.24 5.93
CA ALA A 23 -40.38 -23.53 6.60
C ALA A 23 -39.49 -22.33 6.40
N ALA A 24 -39.43 -21.46 7.40
CA ALA A 24 -38.38 -20.46 7.48
C ALA A 24 -37.05 -21.21 7.61
N GLN A 25 -36.35 -21.42 6.49
CA GLN A 25 -34.96 -21.78 6.52
C GLN A 25 -34.20 -20.59 7.13
N VAL A 26 -33.90 -20.70 8.42
CA VAL A 26 -32.87 -19.89 9.05
C VAL A 26 -31.57 -20.29 8.38
N VAL A 27 -31.20 -19.57 7.34
CA VAL A 27 -29.83 -19.62 6.79
C VAL A 27 -28.96 -19.02 7.87
N ILE A 28 -28.36 -19.85 8.69
CA ILE A 28 -27.23 -19.48 9.53
C ILE A 28 -26.13 -19.11 8.53
N GLY A 29 -26.05 -17.85 8.18
CA GLY A 29 -24.98 -17.33 7.34
C GLY A 29 -23.66 -17.49 8.09
N GLY A 30 -22.89 -18.51 7.72
CA GLY A 30 -21.48 -18.53 8.02
C GLY A 30 -20.80 -17.27 7.45
N PRO A 31 -19.59 -16.91 7.89
CA PRO A 31 -18.87 -15.76 7.34
C PRO A 31 -18.85 -15.92 5.81
N ALA A 32 -19.32 -14.88 5.11
CA ALA A 32 -19.23 -14.89 3.65
C ALA A 32 -17.76 -14.87 3.28
N LEU A 33 -17.29 -15.99 2.77
CA LEU A 33 -15.96 -16.08 2.18
C LEU A 33 -15.97 -15.23 0.91
N ALA A 34 -14.92 -14.42 0.70
CA ALA A 34 -14.71 -13.69 -0.54
C ALA A 34 -14.81 -14.66 -1.74
N HIS A 35 -15.21 -14.15 -2.90
CA HIS A 35 -15.60 -15.01 -4.05
C HIS A 35 -14.51 -16.02 -4.49
N GLY A 36 -13.22 -15.73 -4.17
CA GLY A 36 -12.10 -16.65 -4.38
C GLY A 36 -11.81 -17.60 -3.22
N ASP A 37 -12.52 -17.47 -2.09
CA ASP A 37 -12.22 -18.14 -0.83
C ASP A 37 -13.00 -19.48 -0.64
N ARG A 38 -13.71 -19.93 -1.64
CA ARG A 38 -14.42 -21.20 -1.55
C ARG A 38 -13.49 -22.34 -1.98
N PRO A 39 -13.26 -23.35 -1.14
CA PRO A 39 -12.54 -24.55 -1.55
C PRO A 39 -13.15 -25.13 -2.83
N GLY A 40 -12.32 -25.36 -3.85
CA GLY A 40 -12.78 -25.87 -5.15
C GLY A 40 -13.39 -24.82 -6.09
N ALA A 41 -13.37 -23.53 -5.76
CA ALA A 41 -13.71 -22.49 -6.71
C ALA A 41 -12.72 -22.49 -7.89
N PRO A 42 -13.19 -22.31 -9.14
CA PRO A 42 -12.29 -22.26 -10.28
C PRO A 42 -11.30 -21.09 -10.13
N ILE A 43 -10.01 -21.37 -10.39
CA ILE A 43 -8.98 -20.33 -10.42
C ILE A 43 -9.30 -19.41 -11.60
N PRO A 44 -9.52 -18.09 -11.36
CA PRO A 44 -9.81 -17.18 -12.46
C PRO A 44 -8.62 -17.11 -13.43
N PRO A 45 -8.86 -16.94 -14.74
CA PRO A 45 -7.78 -16.86 -15.73
C PRO A 45 -6.72 -15.80 -15.44
N TRP A 46 -7.12 -14.68 -14.85
CA TRP A 46 -6.22 -13.58 -14.50
C TRP A 46 -5.36 -13.85 -13.24
N GLN A 47 -5.65 -14.91 -12.49
CA GLN A 47 -4.81 -15.36 -11.38
C GLN A 47 -3.76 -16.37 -11.85
N GLN A 48 -4.09 -17.17 -12.89
CA GLN A 48 -3.21 -18.21 -13.39
C GLN A 48 -2.00 -17.60 -14.09
N ALA A 49 -0.81 -18.03 -13.67
CA ALA A 49 0.38 -17.74 -14.43
C ALA A 49 0.37 -18.49 -15.75
N SER A 50 0.95 -17.89 -16.77
CA SER A 50 1.09 -18.48 -18.10
C SER A 50 2.52 -18.37 -18.60
N ALA A 51 2.77 -18.84 -19.80
CA ALA A 51 4.03 -18.62 -20.48
C ALA A 51 4.32 -17.12 -20.78
N TRP A 52 3.28 -16.28 -20.77
CA TRP A 52 3.42 -14.82 -20.90
C TRP A 52 3.75 -14.18 -19.56
N PRO A 53 4.57 -13.11 -19.55
CA PRO A 53 4.85 -12.35 -18.34
C PRO A 53 3.58 -11.72 -17.77
N ASP A 54 3.40 -11.82 -16.45
CA ASP A 54 2.40 -11.06 -15.71
C ASP A 54 3.02 -10.41 -14.46
N ARG A 55 2.24 -9.63 -13.71
CA ARG A 55 2.68 -8.94 -12.47
C ARG A 55 3.95 -8.13 -12.66
N VAL A 56 4.09 -7.49 -13.81
CA VAL A 56 5.27 -6.66 -14.10
C VAL A 56 5.28 -5.43 -13.20
N VAL A 57 6.37 -5.27 -12.44
CA VAL A 57 6.52 -4.15 -11.50
C VAL A 57 7.94 -3.61 -11.52
N VAL A 58 8.06 -2.28 -11.57
CA VAL A 58 9.34 -1.57 -11.44
C VAL A 58 9.52 -1.15 -9.99
N THR A 59 10.75 -1.30 -9.49
CA THR A 59 11.17 -0.90 -8.14
C THR A 59 12.56 -0.24 -8.19
N PHE A 60 13.01 0.23 -7.03
CA PHE A 60 14.37 0.72 -6.85
C PHE A 60 15.18 -0.31 -6.08
N ALA A 61 16.25 -0.84 -6.66
CA ALA A 61 17.17 -1.76 -6.00
C ALA A 61 18.54 -1.11 -5.67
N ALA A 62 18.84 0.00 -6.30
CA ALA A 62 20.07 0.76 -6.13
C ALA A 62 19.83 2.25 -6.43
N ASP A 63 20.79 2.96 -7.02
CA ASP A 63 20.67 4.37 -7.39
C ASP A 63 19.53 4.62 -8.40
N PRO A 64 18.43 5.28 -8.02
CA PRO A 64 17.28 5.50 -8.90
C PRO A 64 17.55 6.35 -10.13
N ALA A 65 18.64 7.14 -10.12
CA ALA A 65 19.03 7.97 -11.25
C ALA A 65 19.75 7.18 -12.33
N ARG A 66 20.31 6.02 -12.00
CA ARG A 66 21.19 5.24 -12.90
C ARG A 66 20.80 3.77 -13.04
N THR A 67 19.80 3.33 -12.27
CA THR A 67 19.33 1.94 -12.29
C THR A 67 17.81 1.87 -12.25
N LEU A 68 17.26 0.78 -12.81
CA LEU A 68 15.86 0.39 -12.65
C LEU A 68 15.79 -1.11 -12.43
N ALA A 69 15.06 -1.54 -11.44
CA ALA A 69 14.78 -2.95 -11.21
C ALA A 69 13.38 -3.28 -11.71
N VAL A 70 13.21 -4.43 -12.35
CA VAL A 70 11.90 -4.93 -12.78
C VAL A 70 11.76 -6.37 -12.34
N SER A 71 10.59 -6.70 -11.79
CA SER A 71 10.18 -8.06 -11.44
C SER A 71 8.92 -8.44 -12.21
N TRP A 72 8.77 -9.74 -12.51
CA TRP A 72 7.59 -10.30 -13.17
C TRP A 72 7.42 -11.78 -12.86
N ARG A 73 6.26 -12.33 -13.21
CA ARG A 73 5.94 -13.74 -13.00
C ARG A 73 5.63 -14.42 -14.32
N THR A 74 5.91 -15.73 -14.38
CA THR A 74 5.46 -16.66 -15.44
C THR A 74 5.05 -17.99 -14.83
N ASP A 75 4.52 -18.89 -15.64
CA ASP A 75 4.40 -20.31 -15.27
C ASP A 75 5.78 -20.98 -15.16
N ASP A 76 5.81 -22.28 -14.79
CA ASP A 76 7.06 -23.02 -14.56
C ASP A 76 7.83 -23.37 -15.85
N THR A 77 7.35 -22.99 -17.02
CA THR A 77 8.00 -23.27 -18.31
C THR A 77 9.15 -22.33 -18.65
N ALA A 78 9.11 -21.08 -18.18
CA ALA A 78 10.13 -20.05 -18.44
C ALA A 78 11.33 -20.17 -17.49
N LYS A 79 12.22 -21.13 -17.75
CA LYS A 79 13.37 -21.45 -16.86
C LYS A 79 14.50 -20.40 -16.89
N ALA A 80 14.68 -19.74 -18.00
CA ALA A 80 15.63 -18.66 -18.17
C ALA A 80 14.99 -17.59 -19.05
N THR A 81 15.08 -16.36 -18.63
CA THR A 81 14.45 -15.21 -19.30
C THR A 81 15.37 -13.99 -19.25
N ARG A 82 14.97 -12.95 -19.95
CA ARG A 82 15.69 -11.68 -19.99
C ARG A 82 14.73 -10.51 -20.08
N ALA A 83 15.23 -9.35 -19.83
CA ALA A 83 14.54 -8.08 -20.07
C ALA A 83 15.32 -7.27 -21.11
N GLU A 84 14.62 -6.45 -21.86
CA GLU A 84 15.21 -5.52 -22.82
C GLU A 84 14.87 -4.09 -22.45
N ILE A 85 15.82 -3.18 -22.68
CA ILE A 85 15.69 -1.76 -22.42
C ILE A 85 16.32 -0.94 -23.53
N ALA A 86 15.67 0.15 -23.91
CA ALA A 86 16.20 1.17 -24.81
C ALA A 86 15.82 2.56 -24.32
N ARG A 87 16.53 3.59 -24.76
CA ARG A 87 16.09 4.97 -24.60
C ARG A 87 14.78 5.18 -25.38
N ALA A 88 13.79 5.82 -24.78
CA ALA A 88 12.57 6.15 -25.48
C ALA A 88 12.85 7.24 -26.53
N THR A 89 12.45 6.97 -27.77
CA THR A 89 12.48 7.93 -28.88
C THR A 89 11.15 7.92 -29.58
N PRO A 90 10.82 8.93 -30.39
CA PRO A 90 9.59 8.95 -31.18
C PRO A 90 9.61 7.99 -32.37
N ASP A 91 10.75 7.36 -32.65
CA ASP A 91 10.91 6.43 -33.77
C ASP A 91 10.09 5.16 -33.55
N ALA A 92 9.42 4.70 -34.60
CA ALA A 92 8.64 3.47 -34.55
C ALA A 92 9.50 2.22 -34.28
N ARG A 93 10.80 2.29 -34.58
CA ARG A 93 11.77 1.20 -34.41
C ARG A 93 12.83 1.50 -33.33
N PHE A 94 12.38 2.12 -32.22
CA PHE A 94 13.21 2.31 -31.02
C PHE A 94 13.79 0.98 -30.48
N ASP A 95 13.11 -0.12 -30.75
CA ASP A 95 13.46 -1.47 -30.34
C ASP A 95 14.82 -1.94 -30.90
N LEU A 96 15.27 -1.42 -32.04
CA LEU A 96 16.57 -1.76 -32.63
C LEU A 96 17.76 -1.32 -31.76
N ALA A 97 17.56 -0.36 -30.86
CA ALA A 97 18.58 0.10 -29.92
C ALA A 97 18.50 -0.59 -28.54
N ALA A 98 17.61 -1.57 -28.40
CA ALA A 98 17.41 -2.26 -27.13
C ALA A 98 18.60 -3.16 -26.81
N ARG A 99 19.05 -3.09 -25.53
CA ARG A 99 20.00 -4.04 -24.96
C ARG A 99 19.29 -5.01 -24.05
N SER A 100 19.74 -6.26 -24.06
CA SER A 100 19.23 -7.32 -23.19
C SER A 100 20.00 -7.39 -21.87
N VAL A 101 19.28 -7.77 -20.81
CA VAL A 101 19.81 -8.11 -19.50
C VAL A 101 19.19 -9.43 -19.07
N ASP A 102 20.03 -10.38 -18.66
CA ASP A 102 19.57 -11.67 -18.15
C ASP A 102 18.85 -11.49 -16.80
N ALA A 103 17.77 -12.22 -16.61
CA ALA A 103 17.00 -12.19 -15.37
C ALA A 103 17.52 -13.23 -14.36
N GLN A 104 17.48 -12.87 -13.10
CA GLN A 104 17.51 -13.83 -12.01
C GLN A 104 16.14 -14.50 -11.93
N THR A 105 16.11 -15.82 -11.80
CA THR A 105 14.88 -16.60 -11.81
C THR A 105 14.82 -17.49 -10.59
N GLU A 106 13.73 -17.42 -9.85
CA GLU A 106 13.43 -18.34 -8.76
C GLU A 106 12.10 -19.06 -9.00
N ARG A 107 12.02 -20.29 -8.50
CA ARG A 107 10.82 -21.13 -8.60
C ARG A 107 10.08 -21.11 -7.27
N LEU A 108 8.81 -20.78 -7.30
CA LEU A 108 7.92 -20.85 -6.16
C LEU A 108 6.78 -21.83 -6.43
N ASP A 109 6.45 -22.63 -5.43
CA ASP A 109 5.28 -23.51 -5.46
C ASP A 109 4.23 -22.96 -4.49
N PRO A 110 3.22 -22.22 -4.95
CA PRO A 110 2.22 -21.62 -4.07
C PRO A 110 1.44 -22.65 -3.25
N ALA A 111 1.24 -23.86 -3.80
CA ALA A 111 0.56 -24.94 -3.10
C ALA A 111 1.35 -25.46 -1.88
N LYS A 112 2.67 -25.22 -1.85
CA LYS A 112 3.56 -25.63 -0.76
C LYS A 112 3.90 -24.50 0.21
N ILE A 113 3.29 -23.35 0.08
CA ILE A 113 3.36 -22.29 1.10
C ILE A 113 2.64 -22.81 2.34
N ALA A 114 3.31 -23.73 3.01
CA ALA A 114 2.90 -24.31 4.27
C ALA A 114 3.40 -23.39 5.36
N LEU A 115 2.51 -22.62 5.91
CA LEU A 115 2.80 -21.90 7.12
C LEU A 115 2.60 -22.87 8.27
N ALA A 116 3.70 -23.40 8.79
CA ALA A 116 3.67 -24.28 9.96
C ALA A 116 2.87 -23.60 11.07
N GLY A 117 1.78 -24.23 11.49
CA GLY A 117 0.92 -23.72 12.56
C GLY A 117 -0.09 -22.66 12.15
N GLN A 118 -0.35 -22.44 10.88
CA GLN A 118 -1.46 -21.58 10.46
C GLN A 118 -2.80 -22.13 10.99
N LEU A 119 -3.51 -21.28 11.73
CA LEU A 119 -4.89 -21.54 12.15
C LEU A 119 -5.88 -21.39 11.00
N PHE A 120 -5.43 -20.83 9.88
CA PHE A 120 -6.22 -20.61 8.67
C PHE A 120 -5.55 -21.38 7.54
N ASP A 121 -6.25 -22.36 7.04
CA ASP A 121 -5.86 -23.06 5.85
C ASP A 121 -5.67 -22.06 4.69
N VAL A 122 -4.70 -22.32 3.80
CA VAL A 122 -4.58 -21.57 2.54
C VAL A 122 -5.09 -22.44 1.39
N PRO A 123 -6.35 -22.91 1.45
CA PRO A 123 -6.89 -23.82 0.46
C PRO A 123 -6.89 -23.22 -0.95
N HIS A 124 -6.80 -21.90 -1.05
CA HIS A 124 -6.79 -21.16 -2.32
C HIS A 124 -5.52 -21.38 -3.12
N ASN A 125 -4.40 -21.63 -2.45
CA ASN A 125 -3.14 -21.91 -3.13
C ASN A 125 -3.02 -23.38 -3.54
N ALA A 126 -3.80 -24.29 -2.94
CA ALA A 126 -3.62 -25.74 -3.07
C ALA A 126 -3.74 -26.25 -4.52
N ALA A 127 -4.54 -25.59 -5.34
CA ALA A 127 -4.73 -25.94 -6.74
C ALA A 127 -3.81 -25.18 -7.71
N LEU A 128 -2.98 -24.28 -7.20
CA LEU A 128 -2.10 -23.48 -8.05
C LEU A 128 -0.87 -24.29 -8.46
N PRO A 129 -0.50 -24.26 -9.74
CA PRO A 129 0.75 -24.84 -10.19
C PRO A 129 1.94 -24.01 -9.68
N ALA A 130 3.12 -24.61 -9.74
CA ALA A 130 4.36 -23.90 -9.52
C ALA A 130 4.53 -22.78 -10.57
N VAL A 131 5.13 -21.69 -10.13
CA VAL A 131 5.39 -20.50 -10.93
C VAL A 131 6.86 -20.11 -10.85
N ARG A 132 7.28 -19.22 -11.72
CA ARG A 132 8.59 -18.57 -11.66
C ARG A 132 8.42 -17.08 -11.50
N TYR A 133 9.20 -16.55 -10.61
CA TYR A 133 9.44 -15.12 -10.50
C TYR A 133 10.80 -14.79 -11.09
N HIS A 134 10.84 -13.69 -11.76
CA HIS A 134 12.02 -13.19 -12.46
C HIS A 134 12.30 -11.77 -12.05
N SER A 135 13.58 -11.41 -12.00
CA SER A 135 13.96 -10.02 -11.78
C SER A 135 15.18 -9.65 -12.60
N ALA A 136 15.18 -8.44 -13.15
CA ALA A 136 16.31 -7.86 -13.87
C ALA A 136 16.66 -6.50 -13.28
N LEU A 137 17.96 -6.17 -13.32
CA LEU A 137 18.47 -4.85 -12.95
C LEU A 137 19.08 -4.19 -14.18
N PHE A 138 18.49 -3.11 -14.61
CA PHE A 138 19.07 -2.25 -15.64
C PHE A 138 20.02 -1.26 -14.98
N GLU A 139 21.29 -1.28 -15.39
CA GLU A 139 22.33 -0.43 -14.86
C GLU A 139 22.91 0.49 -15.95
N GLY A 140 23.69 1.49 -15.55
CA GLY A 140 24.33 2.41 -16.48
C GLY A 140 23.35 3.32 -17.21
N LEU A 141 22.21 3.61 -16.60
CA LEU A 141 21.20 4.51 -17.15
C LEU A 141 21.59 5.97 -16.92
N GLU A 142 21.01 6.86 -17.69
CA GLU A 142 21.19 8.30 -17.52
C GLU A 142 20.12 8.87 -16.63
N PRO A 143 20.43 9.87 -15.78
CA PRO A 143 19.45 10.55 -14.93
C PRO A 143 18.37 11.25 -15.77
N ASP A 144 17.18 11.37 -15.19
CA ASP A 144 15.99 12.04 -15.76
C ASP A 144 15.69 11.65 -17.21
N THR A 145 15.95 10.41 -17.56
CA THR A 145 15.83 9.92 -18.94
C THR A 145 14.68 8.93 -19.03
N LEU A 146 13.84 9.11 -20.05
CA LEU A 146 12.76 8.18 -20.36
C LEU A 146 13.29 6.96 -21.10
N TYR A 147 13.02 5.78 -20.58
CA TYR A 147 13.35 4.49 -21.16
C TYR A 147 12.09 3.73 -21.52
N VAL A 148 12.21 2.84 -22.50
CA VAL A 148 11.25 1.79 -22.79
C VAL A 148 11.87 0.44 -22.44
N TYR A 149 11.09 -0.45 -21.84
CA TYR A 149 11.55 -1.80 -21.54
C TYR A 149 10.42 -2.80 -21.75
N ARG A 150 10.81 -4.07 -21.92
CA ARG A 150 9.90 -5.22 -21.89
C ARG A 150 10.59 -6.40 -21.22
N VAL A 151 9.80 -7.37 -20.79
CA VAL A 151 10.27 -8.58 -20.11
C VAL A 151 9.84 -9.82 -20.87
N GLN A 152 10.66 -10.86 -20.86
CA GLN A 152 10.43 -12.10 -21.57
C GLN A 152 9.77 -13.14 -20.69
N GLY A 153 8.81 -13.86 -21.25
CA GLY A 153 8.24 -15.09 -20.71
C GLY A 153 8.93 -16.34 -21.27
N ALA A 154 8.17 -17.39 -21.49
CA ALA A 154 8.68 -18.59 -22.12
C ALA A 154 8.85 -18.40 -23.62
N ALA A 155 9.89 -19.03 -24.18
CA ALA A 155 10.23 -18.96 -25.61
C ALA A 155 10.32 -17.50 -26.11
N ASP A 156 9.54 -17.14 -27.10
CA ASP A 156 9.56 -15.80 -27.70
C ASP A 156 8.40 -14.91 -27.24
N GLN A 157 7.79 -15.24 -26.09
CA GLN A 157 6.69 -14.44 -25.54
C GLN A 157 7.25 -13.26 -24.75
N TRP A 158 6.78 -12.05 -25.10
CA TRP A 158 7.22 -10.81 -24.47
C TRP A 158 6.01 -10.05 -23.93
N SER A 159 6.22 -9.29 -22.85
CA SER A 159 5.28 -8.27 -22.45
C SER A 159 5.18 -7.17 -23.52
N GLU A 160 4.20 -6.29 -23.37
CA GLU A 160 4.21 -4.99 -24.02
C GLU A 160 5.46 -4.19 -23.64
N TRP A 161 5.76 -3.13 -24.40
CA TRP A 161 6.77 -2.15 -24.03
C TRP A 161 6.19 -1.15 -23.01
N PHE A 162 6.81 -1.06 -21.85
CA PHE A 162 6.52 -0.07 -20.82
C PHE A 162 7.46 1.11 -20.94
N GLN A 163 7.00 2.30 -20.53
CA GLN A 163 7.84 3.48 -20.41
C GLN A 163 8.07 3.82 -18.95
N VAL A 164 9.32 4.04 -18.56
CA VAL A 164 9.70 4.41 -17.22
C VAL A 164 10.79 5.47 -17.26
N ARG A 165 10.76 6.41 -16.34
CA ARG A 165 11.76 7.47 -16.28
C ARG A 165 12.66 7.28 -15.05
N THR A 166 13.97 7.36 -15.25
CA THR A 166 14.95 7.40 -14.15
C THR A 166 14.79 8.66 -13.31
N ALA A 167 15.24 8.60 -12.06
CA ALA A 167 15.20 9.76 -11.18
C ALA A 167 16.12 10.88 -11.71
N PRO A 168 15.75 12.15 -11.54
CA PRO A 168 16.70 13.25 -11.74
C PRO A 168 17.69 13.29 -10.57
N LEU A 169 18.86 13.89 -10.76
CA LEU A 169 19.77 14.14 -9.65
C LEU A 169 19.21 15.21 -8.70
N LYS A 170 18.54 16.21 -9.26
CA LYS A 170 17.89 17.33 -8.57
C LYS A 170 16.65 17.78 -9.32
N GLY A 171 15.80 18.57 -8.68
CA GLY A 171 14.64 19.19 -9.30
C GLY A 171 13.32 18.73 -8.67
N PRO A 172 12.20 19.18 -9.24
CA PRO A 172 10.89 18.87 -8.68
C PRO A 172 10.56 17.38 -8.79
N VAL A 173 9.89 16.86 -7.76
CA VAL A 173 9.45 15.47 -7.66
C VAL A 173 8.00 15.43 -7.21
N THR A 174 7.17 14.70 -7.96
CA THR A 174 5.82 14.31 -7.53
C THR A 174 5.83 12.83 -7.18
N PHE A 175 5.22 12.45 -6.06
CA PHE A 175 4.98 11.05 -5.73
C PHE A 175 3.62 10.85 -5.06
N LEU A 176 3.15 9.62 -5.12
CA LEU A 176 1.88 9.21 -4.53
C LEU A 176 2.11 8.40 -3.25
N TYR A 177 1.14 8.45 -2.35
CA TYR A 177 1.10 7.62 -1.17
C TYR A 177 -0.29 7.03 -0.98
N LEU A 178 -0.35 5.72 -0.76
CA LEU A 178 -1.55 4.96 -0.45
C LEU A 178 -1.24 3.98 0.70
N GLY A 179 -2.12 3.89 1.70
CA GLY A 179 -2.05 2.90 2.76
C GLY A 179 -3.20 1.91 2.66
N ASP A 180 -3.01 0.70 3.19
CA ASP A 180 -4.08 -0.27 3.49
C ASP A 180 -5.05 -0.49 2.32
N ALA A 181 -4.57 -1.16 1.28
CA ALA A 181 -5.39 -1.53 0.13
C ALA A 181 -6.31 -2.73 0.43
N GLN A 182 -6.00 -3.47 1.47
CA GLN A 182 -6.64 -4.73 1.86
C GLN A 182 -8.16 -4.66 1.92
N ASN A 183 -8.82 -5.81 1.71
CA ASN A 183 -10.23 -6.10 1.55
C ASN A 183 -10.87 -5.39 0.34
N GLY A 184 -11.59 -6.13 -0.47
CA GLY A 184 -12.21 -5.57 -1.67
C GLY A 184 -11.21 -4.91 -2.63
N ILE A 185 -10.02 -5.49 -2.78
CA ILE A 185 -8.92 -4.91 -3.55
C ILE A 185 -9.35 -4.62 -4.99
N LEU A 186 -9.87 -5.63 -5.68
CA LEU A 186 -10.28 -5.47 -7.07
C LEU A 186 -11.58 -4.68 -7.22
N SER A 187 -12.55 -4.88 -6.31
CA SER A 187 -13.86 -4.26 -6.37
C SER A 187 -13.87 -2.78 -5.93
N HIS A 188 -13.04 -2.40 -4.95
CA HIS A 188 -13.06 -1.07 -4.34
C HIS A 188 -11.74 -0.33 -4.46
N TRP A 189 -10.62 -0.95 -4.03
CA TRP A 189 -9.35 -0.27 -4.04
C TRP A 189 -8.83 0.07 -5.44
N SER A 190 -9.20 -0.72 -6.45
CA SER A 190 -8.84 -0.44 -7.84
C SER A 190 -9.21 0.97 -8.30
N ARG A 191 -10.31 1.53 -7.77
CA ARG A 191 -10.68 2.92 -8.07
C ARG A 191 -9.73 3.94 -7.43
N ALA A 192 -9.21 3.62 -6.23
CA ALA A 192 -8.30 4.52 -5.51
C ALA A 192 -6.97 4.69 -6.25
N ILE A 193 -6.32 3.58 -6.61
CA ILE A 193 -5.05 3.63 -7.35
C ILE A 193 -5.20 4.30 -8.72
N ARG A 194 -6.31 4.05 -9.43
CA ARG A 194 -6.60 4.69 -10.72
C ARG A 194 -6.87 6.18 -10.58
N ALA A 195 -7.63 6.59 -9.56
CA ALA A 195 -7.87 8.00 -9.26
C ALA A 195 -6.57 8.73 -8.89
N ALA A 196 -5.71 8.08 -8.09
CA ALA A 196 -4.40 8.62 -7.73
C ALA A 196 -3.52 8.85 -8.97
N TYR A 197 -3.41 7.84 -9.84
CA TYR A 197 -2.65 7.95 -11.08
C TYR A 197 -3.23 9.02 -12.03
N ALA A 198 -4.55 9.07 -12.19
CA ALA A 198 -5.20 10.10 -13.01
C ALA A 198 -4.97 11.53 -12.46
N LYS A 199 -4.87 11.67 -11.13
CA LYS A 199 -4.64 12.97 -10.48
C LYS A 199 -3.20 13.45 -10.62
N ALA A 200 -2.24 12.55 -10.63
CA ALA A 200 -0.82 12.85 -10.78
C ALA A 200 -0.13 11.85 -11.72
N PRO A 201 -0.39 11.96 -13.04
CA PRO A 201 0.21 11.06 -14.03
C PRO A 201 1.72 11.29 -14.19
N ASP A 202 2.23 12.39 -13.67
CA ASP A 202 3.65 12.75 -13.56
C ASP A 202 4.34 12.15 -12.32
N ALA A 203 3.63 11.37 -11.51
CA ALA A 203 4.20 10.73 -10.33
C ALA A 203 5.39 9.86 -10.68
N ARG A 204 6.46 10.04 -9.93
CA ARG A 204 7.75 9.37 -10.14
C ARG A 204 7.85 8.03 -9.42
N PHE A 205 7.09 7.85 -8.37
CA PHE A 205 6.96 6.58 -7.62
C PHE A 205 5.70 6.62 -6.74
N ILE A 206 5.32 5.44 -6.25
CA ILE A 206 4.16 5.28 -5.36
C ILE A 206 4.62 4.55 -4.10
N ILE A 207 4.38 5.16 -2.94
CA ILE A 207 4.55 4.51 -1.63
C ILE A 207 3.27 3.76 -1.30
N HIS A 208 3.39 2.46 -0.98
CA HIS A 208 2.34 1.64 -0.41
C HIS A 208 2.67 1.37 1.05
N ALA A 209 1.96 2.00 1.98
CA ALA A 209 2.31 1.98 3.41
C ALA A 209 1.81 0.73 4.15
N GLY A 210 1.93 -0.43 3.51
CA GLY A 210 1.61 -1.74 4.09
C GLY A 210 0.15 -2.17 3.90
N ASP A 211 -0.12 -3.40 4.30
CA ASP A 211 -1.42 -4.06 4.19
C ASP A 211 -2.00 -3.93 2.77
N MET A 212 -1.18 -4.27 1.77
CA MET A 212 -1.59 -4.29 0.36
C MET A 212 -2.59 -5.39 0.07
N VAL A 213 -2.56 -6.46 0.86
CA VAL A 213 -3.47 -7.60 0.83
C VAL A 213 -3.97 -7.90 2.24
N ASP A 214 -5.07 -8.64 2.38
CA ASP A 214 -5.59 -9.04 3.69
C ASP A 214 -4.85 -10.26 4.28
N THR A 215 -4.31 -11.09 3.41
CA THR A 215 -3.51 -12.26 3.81
C THR A 215 -2.34 -12.46 2.85
N GLY A 216 -1.15 -12.06 3.26
CA GLY A 216 0.07 -12.06 2.43
C GLY A 216 0.43 -13.41 1.81
N SER A 217 -0.01 -14.53 2.39
CA SER A 217 0.21 -15.88 1.86
C SER A 217 -0.83 -16.34 0.84
N ARG A 218 -1.88 -15.56 0.57
CA ARG A 218 -2.90 -15.87 -0.45
C ARG A 218 -2.52 -15.28 -1.80
N ASP A 219 -2.14 -16.13 -2.74
CA ASP A 219 -1.80 -15.68 -4.10
C ASP A 219 -2.99 -14.99 -4.81
N TYR A 220 -4.22 -15.39 -4.49
CA TYR A 220 -5.43 -14.79 -5.03
C TYR A 220 -5.51 -13.27 -4.75
N GLU A 221 -5.17 -12.85 -3.54
CA GLU A 221 -5.24 -11.44 -3.17
C GLU A 221 -4.13 -10.63 -3.85
N TRP A 222 -2.93 -11.19 -3.98
CA TRP A 222 -1.87 -10.59 -4.80
C TRP A 222 -2.27 -10.47 -6.26
N ALA A 223 -2.94 -11.49 -6.81
CA ALA A 223 -3.46 -11.43 -8.17
C ALA A 223 -4.51 -10.31 -8.34
N GLN A 224 -5.38 -10.11 -7.35
CA GLN A 224 -6.31 -8.98 -7.32
C GLN A 224 -5.56 -7.65 -7.28
N TRP A 225 -4.52 -7.54 -6.46
CA TRP A 225 -3.73 -6.32 -6.31
C TRP A 225 -3.04 -5.94 -7.63
N PHE A 226 -2.31 -6.86 -8.25
CA PHE A 226 -1.66 -6.61 -9.54
C PHE A 226 -2.67 -6.32 -10.65
N LYS A 227 -3.83 -6.98 -10.65
CA LYS A 227 -4.91 -6.67 -11.60
C LYS A 227 -5.50 -5.28 -11.38
N ALA A 228 -5.67 -4.85 -10.13
CA ALA A 228 -6.18 -3.52 -9.80
C ALA A 228 -5.21 -2.41 -10.25
N VAL A 229 -3.93 -2.60 -10.01
CA VAL A 229 -2.83 -1.71 -10.42
C VAL A 229 -2.69 -1.67 -11.95
N GLY A 230 -2.86 -2.82 -12.62
CA GLY A 230 -2.74 -2.91 -14.08
C GLY A 230 -1.35 -2.50 -14.58
N PHE A 231 -1.30 -1.63 -15.59
CA PHE A 231 -0.06 -1.15 -16.18
C PHE A 231 0.72 -0.12 -15.34
N ILE A 232 0.11 0.43 -14.28
CA ILE A 232 0.66 1.58 -13.55
C ILE A 232 2.05 1.23 -13.00
N HIS A 233 2.23 0.09 -12.36
CA HIS A 233 3.53 -0.30 -11.80
C HIS A 233 4.53 -0.84 -12.84
N GLY A 234 4.11 -1.07 -14.06
CA GLY A 234 5.04 -1.20 -15.19
C GLY A 234 5.70 0.13 -15.58
N MET A 235 5.11 1.27 -15.19
CA MET A 235 5.56 2.61 -15.58
C MET A 235 5.98 3.50 -14.41
N VAL A 236 5.36 3.34 -13.25
CA VAL A 236 5.61 4.12 -12.03
C VAL A 236 6.16 3.20 -10.95
N PRO A 237 7.43 3.35 -10.54
CA PRO A 237 8.07 2.50 -9.54
C PRO A 237 7.30 2.40 -8.23
N ALA A 238 7.21 1.19 -7.66
CA ALA A 238 6.64 0.94 -6.36
C ALA A 238 7.70 1.07 -5.26
N VAL A 239 7.30 1.65 -4.13
CA VAL A 239 8.01 1.64 -2.84
C VAL A 239 7.12 0.92 -1.84
N PRO A 240 7.18 -0.43 -1.79
CA PRO A 240 6.32 -1.22 -0.92
C PRO A 240 6.85 -1.22 0.53
N VAL A 241 5.92 -1.11 1.47
CA VAL A 241 6.15 -1.27 2.91
C VAL A 241 5.43 -2.53 3.37
N ALA A 242 6.08 -3.37 4.16
CA ALA A 242 5.41 -4.53 4.74
C ALA A 242 4.53 -4.10 5.92
N GLY A 243 3.23 -4.47 5.88
CA GLY A 243 2.29 -4.32 6.97
C GLY A 243 2.10 -5.62 7.74
N ASN A 244 1.20 -5.62 8.71
CA ASN A 244 0.96 -6.83 9.52
C ASN A 244 0.22 -7.92 8.74
N HIS A 245 -0.45 -7.59 7.66
CA HIS A 245 -1.14 -8.55 6.81
C HIS A 245 -0.22 -9.25 5.80
N GLU A 246 0.95 -8.68 5.50
CA GLU A 246 2.01 -9.36 4.77
C GLU A 246 2.72 -10.43 5.61
N TYR A 247 2.51 -10.43 6.95
CA TYR A 247 3.05 -11.40 7.89
C TYR A 247 2.00 -12.41 8.31
N SER A 248 2.32 -13.67 8.19
CA SER A 248 1.44 -14.77 8.58
C SER A 248 1.83 -15.37 9.94
N ARG A 249 0.85 -15.81 10.70
CA ARG A 249 1.08 -16.50 11.96
C ARG A 249 1.68 -17.88 11.70
N VAL A 250 2.83 -18.18 12.31
CA VAL A 250 3.59 -19.41 12.10
C VAL A 250 3.71 -20.30 13.35
N SER A 251 2.96 -19.98 14.41
CA SER A 251 2.93 -20.82 15.62
C SER A 251 1.55 -21.35 15.87
N ALA A 252 1.48 -22.67 16.16
CA ALA A 252 0.25 -23.35 16.57
C ALA A 252 -0.09 -23.13 18.06
N ALA A 253 0.88 -22.69 18.87
CA ALA A 253 0.66 -22.44 20.28
C ALA A 253 -0.19 -21.19 20.49
N PRO A 254 -1.32 -21.26 21.23
CA PRO A 254 -2.23 -20.12 21.37
C PRO A 254 -1.56 -18.87 21.98
N ASN A 255 -0.53 -19.08 22.78
CA ASN A 255 0.18 -18.00 23.48
C ASN A 255 1.42 -17.50 22.73
N GLU A 256 1.80 -18.12 21.63
CA GLU A 256 2.94 -17.72 20.82
C GLU A 256 2.46 -16.96 19.58
N GLN A 257 2.74 -15.69 19.54
CA GLN A 257 2.36 -14.80 18.43
C GLN A 257 3.47 -14.64 17.37
N ARG A 258 4.23 -15.73 17.15
CA ARG A 258 5.27 -15.68 16.12
C ARG A 258 4.68 -15.54 14.74
N ARG A 259 5.15 -14.55 14.01
CA ARG A 259 4.76 -14.28 12.63
C ARG A 259 5.99 -14.32 11.72
N ALA A 260 5.79 -14.66 10.47
CA ALA A 260 6.82 -14.62 9.45
C ALA A 260 6.29 -13.89 8.20
N LEU A 261 7.20 -13.19 7.54
CA LEU A 261 6.91 -12.56 6.26
C LEU A 261 6.46 -13.62 5.26
N SER A 262 5.43 -13.31 4.49
CA SER A 262 4.92 -14.19 3.45
C SER A 262 6.01 -14.56 2.45
N GLN A 263 6.07 -15.83 2.05
CA GLN A 263 6.95 -16.29 0.98
C GLN A 263 6.60 -15.66 -0.37
N LEU A 264 5.40 -15.07 -0.52
CA LEU A 264 5.00 -14.34 -1.71
C LEU A 264 5.54 -12.89 -1.74
N TRP A 265 6.17 -12.39 -0.67
CA TRP A 265 6.67 -11.02 -0.65
C TRP A 265 7.90 -10.82 -1.53
N ARG A 266 9.03 -11.44 -1.14
CA ARG A 266 10.34 -11.18 -1.79
C ARG A 266 10.37 -11.48 -3.29
N PRO A 267 9.74 -12.55 -3.80
CA PRO A 267 9.77 -12.83 -5.23
C PRO A 267 9.14 -11.73 -6.11
N GLN A 268 8.24 -10.94 -5.56
CA GLN A 268 7.52 -9.91 -6.30
C GLN A 268 8.27 -8.58 -6.41
N TRP A 269 9.29 -8.38 -5.56
CA TRP A 269 10.01 -7.12 -5.47
C TRP A 269 11.51 -7.33 -5.61
N ARG A 270 12.18 -6.41 -6.25
CA ARG A 270 13.64 -6.31 -6.19
C ARG A 270 13.98 -4.97 -5.54
N LEU A 271 14.29 -5.01 -4.25
CA LEU A 271 14.47 -3.84 -3.41
C LEU A 271 15.93 -3.69 -2.96
N PRO A 272 16.32 -2.55 -2.37
CA PRO A 272 17.67 -2.36 -1.89
C PRO A 272 18.03 -3.38 -0.80
N GLN A 273 19.22 -3.95 -0.93
CA GLN A 273 19.84 -4.77 0.11
C GLN A 273 20.63 -3.86 1.06
N VAL A 274 20.49 -4.07 2.34
CA VAL A 274 21.12 -3.25 3.39
C VAL A 274 22.10 -4.10 4.19
N ALA A 275 23.38 -3.93 3.94
CA ALA A 275 24.44 -4.77 4.51
C ALA A 275 24.44 -4.82 6.07
N ASP A 276 24.02 -3.73 6.69
CA ASP A 276 24.00 -3.58 8.15
C ASP A 276 22.74 -4.14 8.83
N LEU A 277 21.79 -4.67 8.05
CA LEU A 277 20.56 -5.26 8.56
C LEU A 277 20.58 -6.80 8.46
N PRO A 278 19.97 -7.50 9.42
CA PRO A 278 19.81 -8.96 9.38
C PRO A 278 19.10 -9.44 8.11
N ALA A 279 19.31 -10.70 7.76
CA ALA A 279 18.77 -11.32 6.55
C ALA A 279 17.24 -11.31 6.48
N ASP A 280 16.56 -11.40 7.60
CA ASP A 280 15.09 -11.35 7.69
C ASP A 280 14.50 -9.95 7.47
N LEU A 281 15.32 -8.89 7.61
CA LEU A 281 14.95 -7.50 7.31
C LEU A 281 15.33 -7.04 5.90
N GLN A 282 16.04 -7.87 5.13
CA GLN A 282 16.35 -7.53 3.74
C GLN A 282 15.06 -7.41 2.93
N GLU A 283 14.99 -6.36 2.11
CA GLU A 283 13.83 -6.06 1.26
C GLU A 283 12.52 -5.72 2.01
N THR A 284 12.61 -5.46 3.34
CA THR A 284 11.50 -4.92 4.12
C THR A 284 11.88 -3.64 4.86
N ALA A 285 13.16 -3.48 5.23
CA ALA A 285 13.72 -2.23 5.75
C ALA A 285 14.82 -1.74 4.81
N TYR A 286 14.68 -0.55 4.23
CA TYR A 286 15.60 -0.02 3.22
C TYR A 286 15.47 1.50 3.05
N ALA A 287 16.39 2.10 2.30
CA ALA A 287 16.31 3.51 1.94
C ALA A 287 16.36 3.69 0.41
N VAL A 288 15.54 4.61 -0.08
CA VAL A 288 15.58 5.09 -1.47
C VAL A 288 16.10 6.52 -1.46
N ARG A 289 17.34 6.72 -1.90
CA ARG A 289 17.92 8.04 -2.11
C ARG A 289 17.50 8.53 -3.49
N TYR A 290 16.26 9.04 -3.57
CA TYR A 290 15.60 9.28 -4.84
C TYR A 290 16.26 10.41 -5.65
N THR A 291 16.61 11.51 -4.97
CA THR A 291 17.42 12.60 -5.51
C THR A 291 18.40 13.05 -4.43
N ASP A 292 19.34 13.95 -4.76
CA ASP A 292 20.18 14.60 -3.75
C ASP A 292 19.33 15.35 -2.69
N ASP A 293 18.11 15.76 -3.05
CA ASP A 293 17.21 16.54 -2.19
C ASP A 293 16.11 15.71 -1.51
N LEU A 294 15.87 14.45 -1.92
CA LEU A 294 14.81 13.60 -1.36
C LEU A 294 15.31 12.20 -1.04
N HIS A 295 15.27 11.84 0.25
CA HIS A 295 15.48 10.47 0.72
C HIS A 295 14.20 9.93 1.38
N VAL A 296 13.85 8.68 1.04
CA VAL A 296 12.74 7.93 1.63
C VAL A 296 13.30 6.74 2.41
N PHE A 297 12.92 6.62 3.68
CA PHE A 297 13.34 5.56 4.59
C PHE A 297 12.16 4.65 4.90
N VAL A 298 12.28 3.37 4.59
CA VAL A 298 11.26 2.35 4.81
C VAL A 298 11.66 1.50 6.01
N ILE A 299 10.74 1.36 6.96
CA ILE A 299 10.92 0.59 8.19
C ILE A 299 9.88 -0.52 8.24
N ASP A 300 10.31 -1.71 8.60
CA ASP A 300 9.43 -2.85 8.82
C ASP A 300 9.02 -2.94 10.29
N THR A 301 7.84 -2.43 10.60
CA THR A 301 7.32 -2.42 11.96
C THR A 301 6.74 -3.76 12.43
N MET A 302 6.70 -4.78 11.56
CA MET A 302 6.38 -6.17 11.90
C MET A 302 7.60 -7.08 11.94
N GLY A 303 8.67 -6.70 11.26
CA GLY A 303 9.91 -7.47 11.20
C GLY A 303 10.60 -7.60 12.55
N ALA A 304 11.56 -8.50 12.61
CA ALA A 304 12.35 -8.74 13.79
C ALA A 304 13.12 -7.48 14.22
N ASP A 305 13.26 -7.33 15.51
CA ASP A 305 14.08 -6.33 16.21
C ASP A 305 13.99 -4.88 15.68
N LEU A 306 12.88 -4.22 16.02
CA LEU A 306 12.67 -2.82 15.68
C LEU A 306 13.77 -1.88 16.24
N LYS A 307 14.48 -2.27 17.30
CA LYS A 307 15.59 -1.47 17.85
C LYS A 307 16.81 -1.49 16.93
N VAL A 308 17.09 -2.61 16.28
CA VAL A 308 18.14 -2.70 15.24
C VAL A 308 17.81 -1.78 14.07
N GLN A 309 16.56 -1.79 13.62
CA GLN A 309 16.10 -0.91 12.55
C GLN A 309 16.15 0.58 12.97
N ALA A 310 15.76 0.90 14.19
CA ALA A 310 15.86 2.28 14.73
C ALA A 310 17.30 2.78 14.78
N ALA A 311 18.25 1.92 15.20
CA ALA A 311 19.66 2.25 15.18
C ALA A 311 20.21 2.42 13.76
N TRP A 312 19.79 1.60 12.81
CA TRP A 312 20.08 1.77 11.39
C TRP A 312 19.51 3.09 10.87
N LEU A 313 18.24 3.38 11.13
CA LEU A 313 17.59 4.62 10.71
C LEU A 313 18.29 5.85 11.27
N ASP A 314 18.73 5.80 12.55
CA ASP A 314 19.49 6.88 13.20
C ASP A 314 20.79 7.19 12.45
N ARG A 315 21.54 6.15 12.03
CA ARG A 315 22.76 6.30 11.22
C ARG A 315 22.46 6.84 9.81
N GLU A 316 21.46 6.28 9.14
CA GLU A 316 21.07 6.71 7.79
C GLU A 316 20.63 8.19 7.76
N LEU A 317 19.82 8.60 8.74
CA LEU A 317 19.37 9.98 8.86
C LEU A 317 20.51 10.93 9.21
N ALA A 318 21.46 10.50 10.07
CA ALA A 318 22.65 11.29 10.39
C ALA A 318 23.55 11.51 9.18
N ASN A 319 23.64 10.53 8.28
CA ASN A 319 24.43 10.59 7.05
C ASN A 319 23.69 11.25 5.88
N SER A 320 22.39 11.40 5.97
CA SER A 320 21.57 11.99 4.91
C SER A 320 21.78 13.49 4.80
N LYS A 321 22.20 13.94 3.63
CA LYS A 321 22.32 15.37 3.28
C LYS A 321 21.07 15.88 2.53
N ALA A 322 20.09 15.02 2.31
CA ALA A 322 18.88 15.40 1.60
C ALA A 322 18.14 16.51 2.34
N ARG A 323 17.63 17.45 1.57
CA ARG A 323 16.79 18.53 2.10
C ARG A 323 15.50 17.98 2.69
N TRP A 324 14.89 16.98 2.04
CA TRP A 324 13.64 16.36 2.44
C TRP A 324 13.88 14.91 2.84
N ARG A 325 13.48 14.57 4.04
CA ARG A 325 13.57 13.24 4.62
C ARG A 325 12.19 12.73 4.96
N VAL A 326 11.75 11.71 4.23
CA VAL A 326 10.46 11.06 4.41
C VAL A 326 10.69 9.68 5.03
N ALA A 327 10.02 9.38 6.12
CA ALA A 327 9.98 8.03 6.68
C ALA A 327 8.62 7.40 6.37
N THR A 328 8.59 6.12 6.05
CA THR A 328 7.34 5.37 5.86
C THR A 328 7.43 4.01 6.52
N PHE A 329 6.37 3.64 7.21
CA PHE A 329 6.20 2.36 7.86
C PHE A 329 4.73 2.16 8.22
N HIS A 330 4.33 0.91 8.44
CA HIS A 330 2.92 0.58 8.52
C HIS A 330 2.24 1.08 9.81
N HIS A 331 2.73 0.66 11.00
CA HIS A 331 2.05 0.99 12.26
C HIS A 331 2.28 2.44 12.70
N PRO A 332 1.22 3.21 13.01
CA PRO A 332 1.37 4.62 13.32
C PRO A 332 2.05 4.86 14.69
N VAL A 333 2.89 5.89 14.75
CA VAL A 333 3.46 6.39 16.01
C VAL A 333 2.39 6.96 16.92
N PHE A 334 1.42 7.65 16.32
CA PHE A 334 0.26 8.20 17.01
C PHE A 334 -1.00 7.61 16.39
N SER A 335 -1.60 6.68 17.12
CA SER A 335 -2.76 5.95 16.64
C SER A 335 -3.99 6.87 16.51
N SER A 336 -4.75 6.66 15.45
CA SER A 336 -6.03 7.30 15.21
C SER A 336 -7.21 6.33 15.38
N GLY A 337 -6.95 5.03 15.33
CA GLY A 337 -7.96 3.99 15.54
C GLY A 337 -8.23 3.73 17.02
N ARG A 338 -9.47 3.35 17.35
CA ARG A 338 -9.84 2.97 18.71
C ARG A 338 -9.08 1.73 19.15
N ASP A 339 -8.55 1.74 20.39
CA ASP A 339 -7.87 0.61 21.04
C ASP A 339 -6.64 0.07 20.26
N ARG A 340 -5.98 0.95 19.49
CA ARG A 340 -4.86 0.58 18.61
C ARG A 340 -3.54 1.26 18.98
N ASP A 341 -3.43 1.88 20.15
CA ASP A 341 -2.18 2.53 20.58
C ASP A 341 -1.05 1.52 20.74
N ASP A 342 0.10 1.84 20.15
CA ASP A 342 1.32 1.03 20.24
C ASP A 342 2.47 1.83 20.86
N ARG A 343 2.49 1.84 22.18
CA ARG A 343 3.50 2.55 22.94
C ARG A 343 4.90 2.03 22.65
N MET A 344 5.08 0.71 22.52
CA MET A 344 6.40 0.12 22.29
C MET A 344 7.05 0.64 21.00
N ARG A 345 6.30 0.66 19.90
CA ARG A 345 6.79 1.20 18.60
C ARG A 345 7.06 2.70 18.70
N ARG A 346 6.18 3.43 19.37
CA ARG A 346 6.35 4.86 19.59
C ARG A 346 7.63 5.16 20.38
N ASP A 347 7.86 4.48 21.50
CA ASP A 347 9.03 4.70 22.37
C ASP A 347 10.35 4.39 21.65
N ILE A 348 10.35 3.52 20.63
CA ILE A 348 11.53 3.17 19.85
C ILE A 348 11.74 4.18 18.70
N LEU A 349 10.72 4.48 17.91
CA LEU A 349 10.87 5.24 16.65
C LEU A 349 10.81 6.76 16.85
N LEU A 350 9.93 7.26 17.73
CA LEU A 350 9.71 8.70 17.88
C LEU A 350 10.97 9.46 18.28
N PRO A 351 11.84 8.95 19.19
CA PRO A 351 13.09 9.65 19.54
C PRO A 351 13.99 9.88 18.32
N VAL A 352 14.12 8.89 17.44
CA VAL A 352 14.95 8.99 16.23
C VAL A 352 14.35 10.00 15.25
N LEU A 353 13.05 9.93 15.01
CA LEU A 353 12.33 10.85 14.12
C LEU A 353 12.45 12.32 14.59
N LYS A 354 12.34 12.54 15.91
CA LYS A 354 12.48 13.88 16.53
C LYS A 354 13.93 14.37 16.50
N LYS A 355 14.90 13.50 16.79
CA LYS A 355 16.34 13.84 16.82
C LYS A 355 16.78 14.39 15.47
N HIS A 356 16.34 13.77 14.37
CA HIS A 356 16.74 14.15 13.03
C HIS A 356 15.76 15.08 12.32
N ASP A 357 14.71 15.53 13.01
CA ASP A 357 13.67 16.40 12.44
C ASP A 357 13.17 15.88 11.09
N VAL A 358 12.77 14.60 11.04
CA VAL A 358 12.19 13.99 9.83
C VAL A 358 11.00 14.84 9.36
N ASP A 359 10.89 15.09 8.06
CA ASP A 359 9.93 16.08 7.57
C ASP A 359 8.51 15.52 7.53
N LEU A 360 8.36 14.31 7.01
CA LEU A 360 7.07 13.67 6.79
C LEU A 360 7.16 12.19 7.14
N VAL A 361 6.20 11.69 7.92
CA VAL A 361 6.06 10.30 8.32
C VAL A 361 4.75 9.77 7.78
N LEU A 362 4.80 8.84 6.84
CA LEU A 362 3.65 8.27 6.13
C LEU A 362 3.35 6.86 6.63
N GLN A 363 2.12 6.63 7.09
CA GLN A 363 1.73 5.46 7.86
C GLN A 363 0.37 4.92 7.44
N GLY A 364 0.07 3.65 7.79
CA GLY A 364 -1.20 2.98 7.53
C GLY A 364 -1.83 2.42 8.82
N HIS A 365 -2.38 1.20 8.73
CA HIS A 365 -2.86 0.37 9.83
C HIS A 365 -4.19 0.80 10.46
N ASP A 366 -4.40 2.06 10.73
CA ASP A 366 -5.55 2.50 11.53
C ASP A 366 -6.83 2.74 10.73
N HIS A 367 -6.82 2.54 9.44
CA HIS A 367 -7.97 2.63 8.55
C HIS A 367 -8.87 3.86 8.78
N THR A 368 -8.23 4.96 9.16
CA THR A 368 -8.80 6.31 9.31
C THR A 368 -7.82 7.29 8.72
N TYR A 369 -8.22 8.53 8.54
CA TYR A 369 -7.31 9.61 8.20
C TYR A 369 -6.95 10.41 9.45
N ALA A 370 -5.65 10.63 9.66
CA ALA A 370 -5.12 11.49 10.69
C ALA A 370 -3.90 12.24 10.19
N ARG A 371 -3.83 13.51 10.48
CA ARG A 371 -2.65 14.32 10.22
C ARG A 371 -2.38 15.27 11.38
N GLY A 372 -1.14 15.32 11.82
CA GLY A 372 -0.69 16.24 12.85
C GLY A 372 0.81 16.33 12.89
N GLY A 373 1.33 17.23 13.72
CA GLY A 373 2.76 17.48 13.81
C GLY A 373 3.19 17.87 15.20
N ILE A 374 4.49 17.96 15.40
CA ILE A 374 5.10 18.39 16.63
C ILE A 374 5.60 19.81 16.45
N PRO A 375 4.90 20.86 16.97
CA PRO A 375 5.40 22.22 16.95
C PRO A 375 6.78 22.30 17.61
N GLN A 376 7.67 23.10 17.06
CA GLN A 376 8.97 23.33 17.70
C GLN A 376 8.80 24.32 18.86
N THR A 377 9.43 24.03 19.98
CA THR A 377 9.36 24.88 21.17
C THR A 377 10.22 26.14 21.01
N PRO A 378 9.89 27.25 21.72
CA PRO A 378 10.67 28.49 21.67
C PRO A 378 12.17 28.31 21.99
N GLU A 379 12.53 27.34 22.85
CA GLU A 379 13.93 27.10 23.24
C GLU A 379 14.77 26.48 22.08
N ARG A 380 14.15 25.64 21.24
CA ARG A 380 14.79 25.16 19.99
C ARG A 380 14.85 26.24 18.92
N LEU A 381 13.89 27.14 18.96
CA LEU A 381 13.74 28.23 18.01
C LEU A 381 14.73 29.37 18.29
N SER A 382 15.07 29.63 19.55
CA SER A 382 16.02 30.69 19.94
C SER A 382 17.45 30.45 19.46
N ALA A 383 17.82 29.17 19.24
CA ALA A 383 19.14 28.81 18.70
C ALA A 383 19.26 29.00 17.16
N GLN A 384 18.15 29.21 16.43
CA GLN A 384 18.11 29.25 14.96
C GLN A 384 17.35 30.44 14.37
N GLY A 385 16.86 31.39 15.20
CA GLY A 385 16.11 32.54 14.72
C GLY A 385 14.73 32.18 14.17
N SER A 386 13.72 32.04 15.04
CA SER A 386 12.46 31.41 14.69
C SER A 386 11.49 32.29 13.92
N ALA A 387 10.79 31.65 12.96
CA ALA A 387 9.56 32.16 12.40
C ALA A 387 8.33 31.54 13.10
N ALA A 388 7.24 32.28 13.20
CA ALA A 388 5.95 31.74 13.63
C ALA A 388 5.56 30.54 12.76
N GLY A 389 5.06 29.45 13.38
CA GLY A 389 4.64 28.24 12.67
C GLY A 389 5.74 27.20 12.45
N ALA A 390 6.88 27.29 13.15
CA ALA A 390 7.93 26.28 13.08
C ALA A 390 7.42 24.90 13.55
N ILE A 391 7.70 23.87 12.75
CA ILE A 391 7.18 22.51 12.93
C ILE A 391 8.30 21.50 12.86
N GLY A 392 8.24 20.46 13.70
CA GLY A 392 9.05 19.26 13.62
C GLY A 392 8.44 18.23 12.65
N PRO A 393 8.55 16.94 12.97
CA PRO A 393 7.97 15.90 12.14
C PRO A 393 6.46 16.04 11.99
N MET A 394 5.99 15.88 10.75
CA MET A 394 4.57 15.74 10.42
C MET A 394 4.24 14.26 10.26
N PHE A 395 3.17 13.82 10.90
CA PHE A 395 2.68 12.44 10.85
C PHE A 395 1.37 12.39 10.08
N VAL A 396 1.28 11.45 9.16
CA VAL A 396 0.06 11.16 8.41
C VAL A 396 -0.23 9.67 8.52
N ASN A 397 -1.44 9.35 8.91
CA ASN A 397 -2.03 8.03 8.79
C ASN A 397 -3.17 8.10 7.78
N SER A 398 -3.18 7.21 6.79
CA SER A 398 -4.21 7.24 5.75
C SER A 398 -4.57 5.85 5.27
N VAL A 399 -5.82 5.68 4.86
CA VAL A 399 -6.39 4.46 4.31
C VAL A 399 -6.89 4.70 2.89
N SER A 400 -6.50 3.84 1.97
CA SER A 400 -6.96 3.87 0.58
C SER A 400 -7.97 2.77 0.24
N GLY A 401 -8.00 1.72 1.05
CA GLY A 401 -8.95 0.61 0.95
C GLY A 401 -10.33 0.92 1.52
N PRO A 402 -11.30 0.03 1.29
CA PRO A 402 -12.67 0.22 1.78
C PRO A 402 -12.88 -0.17 3.24
N LYS A 403 -11.94 -0.90 3.86
CA LYS A 403 -12.00 -1.24 5.28
C LYS A 403 -11.74 0.01 6.11
N GLN A 404 -12.67 0.36 6.99
CA GLN A 404 -12.62 1.59 7.75
C GLN A 404 -12.77 1.30 9.25
N TYR A 405 -12.14 2.13 10.10
CA TYR A 405 -12.28 2.06 11.53
C TYR A 405 -12.91 3.33 12.09
N VAL A 406 -13.36 3.23 13.34
CA VAL A 406 -13.88 4.37 14.08
C VAL A 406 -12.72 5.09 14.78
N TRP A 407 -12.74 6.39 14.73
CA TRP A 407 -11.78 7.24 15.44
C TRP A 407 -11.82 6.99 16.94
N ARG A 408 -10.68 7.09 17.59
CA ARG A 408 -10.57 7.12 19.03
C ARG A 408 -11.16 8.43 19.58
N GLN A 409 -11.93 8.33 20.69
CA GLN A 409 -12.66 9.47 21.24
C GLN A 409 -11.74 10.59 21.74
N GLU A 410 -10.62 10.22 22.34
CA GLU A 410 -9.62 11.13 22.92
C GLU A 410 -8.86 11.93 21.85
N GLY A 411 -8.96 11.50 20.59
CA GLY A 411 -8.12 12.04 19.52
C GLY A 411 -6.65 11.76 19.82
N TRP A 412 -5.81 12.80 19.84
CA TRP A 412 -4.40 12.72 20.22
C TRP A 412 -4.09 13.45 21.53
N LYS A 413 -5.09 13.71 22.39
CA LYS A 413 -4.92 14.42 23.64
C LYS A 413 -4.03 13.69 24.63
N ASP A 414 -4.10 12.38 24.67
CA ASP A 414 -3.26 11.50 25.49
C ASP A 414 -1.82 11.38 24.97
N TYR A 415 -1.51 11.91 23.79
CA TYR A 415 -0.14 12.03 23.28
C TYR A 415 0.45 13.43 23.49
N ALA A 416 -0.23 14.30 24.25
CA ALA A 416 0.22 15.67 24.50
C ALA A 416 1.61 15.75 25.17
N GLU A 417 1.99 14.76 25.97
CA GLU A 417 3.33 14.64 26.56
C GLU A 417 4.45 14.55 25.52
N HIS A 418 4.14 14.04 24.31
CA HIS A 418 5.07 13.97 23.20
C HIS A 418 5.13 15.27 22.38
N GLY A 419 4.28 16.24 22.70
CA GLY A 419 4.16 17.53 22.02
C GLY A 419 3.43 17.49 20.69
N VAL A 420 2.82 16.35 20.30
CA VAL A 420 2.11 16.24 19.04
C VAL A 420 0.74 16.92 19.10
N GLN A 421 0.34 17.54 18.01
CA GLN A 421 -0.96 18.17 17.84
C GLN A 421 -1.67 17.57 16.63
N LEU A 422 -2.89 17.05 16.86
CA LEU A 422 -3.78 16.64 15.78
C LEU A 422 -4.30 17.89 15.06
N GLN A 423 -4.20 17.91 13.74
CA GLN A 423 -4.60 19.07 12.92
C GLN A 423 -5.73 18.72 11.95
N ARG A 424 -5.86 17.44 11.58
CA ARG A 424 -6.91 16.96 10.68
C ARG A 424 -7.24 15.50 10.96
N LYS A 425 -8.51 15.14 10.91
CA LYS A 425 -8.98 13.76 11.00
C LYS A 425 -10.05 13.47 9.96
N GLY A 426 -10.30 12.19 9.66
CA GLY A 426 -11.34 11.76 8.76
C GLY A 426 -11.67 10.28 8.88
N GLU A 427 -12.93 9.96 8.64
CA GLU A 427 -13.48 8.61 8.69
C GLU A 427 -14.27 8.31 7.41
N ASN A 428 -14.59 7.04 7.21
CA ASN A 428 -15.52 6.56 6.20
C ASN A 428 -15.21 7.09 4.78
N SER A 429 -13.91 7.07 4.43
CA SER A 429 -13.49 7.56 3.12
C SER A 429 -12.21 6.87 2.68
N GLN A 430 -12.18 6.52 1.41
CA GLN A 430 -10.95 6.10 0.76
C GLN A 430 -10.16 7.34 0.33
N PHE A 431 -8.91 7.41 0.74
CA PHE A 431 -8.03 8.53 0.43
C PHE A 431 -6.81 8.07 -0.37
N PHE A 432 -6.28 8.97 -1.18
CA PHE A 432 -4.92 8.89 -1.72
C PHE A 432 -4.25 10.24 -1.59
N GLN A 433 -2.94 10.25 -1.58
CA GLN A 433 -2.20 11.48 -1.39
C GLN A 433 -1.26 11.75 -2.54
N VAL A 434 -1.14 13.05 -2.86
CA VAL A 434 -0.20 13.59 -3.84
C VAL A 434 0.78 14.50 -3.11
N ILE A 435 2.05 14.16 -3.16
CA ILE A 435 3.12 14.95 -2.55
C ILE A 435 4.00 15.53 -3.66
N ARG A 436 4.21 16.84 -3.62
CA ARG A 436 5.06 17.56 -4.58
C ARG A 436 6.16 18.29 -3.85
N ILE A 437 7.38 18.04 -4.28
CA ILE A 437 8.57 18.70 -3.74
C ILE A 437 9.18 19.54 -4.85
N ASP A 438 9.41 20.82 -4.55
CA ASP A 438 10.13 21.74 -5.43
C ASP A 438 11.00 22.65 -4.58
N GLY A 439 12.31 22.48 -4.67
CA GLY A 439 13.28 23.22 -3.89
C GLY A 439 12.99 23.18 -2.38
N GLU A 440 12.67 24.31 -1.81
CA GLU A 440 12.43 24.49 -0.38
C GLU A 440 10.99 24.21 0.06
N ARG A 441 10.12 23.81 -0.86
CA ARG A 441 8.72 23.58 -0.60
C ARG A 441 8.34 22.12 -0.84
N LEU A 442 7.67 21.51 0.16
CA LEU A 442 6.95 20.27 0.06
C LEU A 442 5.47 20.57 0.20
N ALA A 443 4.68 20.29 -0.83
CA ALA A 443 3.23 20.42 -0.82
C ALA A 443 2.60 19.03 -0.69
N TYR A 444 1.66 18.90 0.21
CA TYR A 444 0.90 17.67 0.49
C TYR A 444 -0.58 17.92 0.24
N GLU A 445 -1.22 17.02 -0.46
CA GLU A 445 -2.66 17.02 -0.71
C GLU A 445 -3.22 15.62 -0.48
N ALA A 446 -4.31 15.52 0.28
CA ALA A 446 -5.11 14.31 0.40
C ALA A 446 -6.40 14.49 -0.38
N TRP A 447 -6.70 13.51 -1.22
CA TRP A 447 -7.86 13.49 -2.12
C TRP A 447 -8.73 12.29 -1.81
N THR A 448 -10.04 12.45 -1.91
CA THR A 448 -10.99 11.35 -1.92
C THR A 448 -10.98 10.69 -3.30
N VAL A 449 -11.39 9.43 -3.37
CA VAL A 449 -11.40 8.66 -4.64
C VAL A 449 -12.35 9.19 -5.71
N ASP A 450 -13.29 10.06 -5.34
CA ASP A 450 -14.18 10.80 -6.26
C ASP A 450 -13.62 12.15 -6.68
N GLY A 451 -12.37 12.45 -6.30
CA GLY A 451 -11.61 13.59 -6.78
C GLY A 451 -11.78 14.89 -6.00
N GLN A 452 -12.35 14.84 -4.79
CA GLN A 452 -12.49 16.02 -3.93
C GLN A 452 -11.21 16.20 -3.09
N LEU A 453 -10.69 17.42 -3.01
CA LEU A 453 -9.64 17.77 -2.07
C LEU A 453 -10.20 17.67 -0.65
N TYR A 454 -9.48 16.96 0.21
CA TYR A 454 -9.89 16.75 1.60
C TYR A 454 -8.98 17.46 2.59
N ASP A 455 -7.68 17.38 2.40
CA ASP A 455 -6.68 18.03 3.24
C ASP A 455 -5.53 18.53 2.39
N ALA A 456 -4.92 19.62 2.81
CA ALA A 456 -3.74 20.16 2.17
C ALA A 456 -2.90 20.98 3.16
N PHE A 457 -1.59 20.88 3.01
CA PHE A 457 -0.63 21.73 3.69
C PHE A 457 0.67 21.81 2.87
N ALA A 458 1.52 22.74 3.24
CA ALA A 458 2.89 22.73 2.76
C ALA A 458 3.88 22.85 3.93
N LEU A 459 5.05 22.28 3.71
CA LEU A 459 6.23 22.54 4.53
C LEU A 459 7.18 23.41 3.71
N GLU A 460 7.70 24.45 4.33
CA GLU A 460 8.70 25.33 3.72
C GLU A 460 9.95 25.38 4.60
N LYS A 461 11.11 25.17 3.98
CA LYS A 461 12.41 25.24 4.65
C LYS A 461 13.11 26.56 4.28
N GLY A 462 13.60 27.25 5.29
CA GLY A 462 14.30 28.52 5.11
C GLY A 462 15.28 28.78 6.24
N PRO A 463 15.90 29.97 6.29
CA PRO A 463 16.87 30.32 7.34
C PRO A 463 16.33 30.20 8.77
N GLY A 464 14.99 30.33 8.94
CA GLY A 464 14.30 30.20 10.24
C GLY A 464 13.81 28.78 10.55
N GLY A 465 14.29 27.75 9.84
CA GLY A 465 13.87 26.37 10.02
C GLY A 465 12.69 25.98 9.11
N LYS A 466 12.04 24.85 9.46
CA LYS A 466 10.91 24.30 8.74
C LYS A 466 9.60 24.88 9.29
N ARG A 467 8.74 25.37 8.40
CA ARG A 467 7.44 25.97 8.74
C ARG A 467 6.29 25.19 8.12
N LEU A 468 5.19 25.11 8.84
CA LEU A 468 3.92 24.61 8.34
C LEU A 468 3.11 25.76 7.74
N ILE A 469 2.70 25.61 6.51
CA ILE A 469 1.80 26.53 5.80
C ILE A 469 0.47 25.82 5.64
N ALA A 470 -0.60 26.40 6.17
CA ALA A 470 -1.95 25.87 6.01
C ALA A 470 -2.36 25.91 4.52
N GLY A 471 -2.96 24.83 4.06
CA GLY A 471 -3.49 24.71 2.70
C GLY A 471 -4.94 25.20 2.58
N ALA A 472 -5.42 25.25 1.36
CA ALA A 472 -6.79 25.68 1.03
C ALA A 472 -7.87 24.76 1.66
N ALA A 473 -7.51 23.56 2.06
CA ALA A 473 -8.44 22.59 2.68
C ALA A 473 -8.79 22.91 4.16
N ALA A 474 -8.21 23.92 4.76
CA ALA A 474 -8.48 24.29 6.16
C ALA A 474 -9.97 24.63 6.43
N THR A 475 -10.72 24.99 5.40
CA THR A 475 -12.16 25.30 5.47
C THR A 475 -13.08 24.15 5.12
N ILE A 476 -12.52 22.99 4.74
CA ILE A 476 -13.30 21.80 4.38
C ILE A 476 -13.68 21.06 5.67
N ASP A 477 -14.95 20.70 5.81
CA ASP A 477 -15.45 19.96 6.97
C ASP A 477 -14.77 18.59 7.11
N GLU A 478 -14.51 18.18 8.34
CA GLU A 478 -13.99 16.85 8.64
C GLU A 478 -15.06 15.80 8.36
N ARG A 479 -14.66 14.70 7.73
CA ARG A 479 -15.56 13.58 7.46
C ARG A 479 -15.67 12.70 8.71
N ALA A 480 -16.90 12.34 9.04
CA ALA A 480 -17.23 11.44 10.13
C ALA A 480 -18.21 10.38 9.66
N PHE A 481 -18.32 9.29 10.39
CA PHE A 481 -19.40 8.34 10.17
C PHE A 481 -20.76 9.03 10.43
N SER A 482 -21.57 9.11 9.39
CA SER A 482 -22.94 9.59 9.48
C SER A 482 -23.89 8.52 10.02
N ASN A 483 -23.42 7.27 10.18
CA ASN A 483 -24.22 6.13 10.59
C ASN A 483 -23.41 5.25 11.56
N THR A 484 -24.06 4.82 12.64
CA THR A 484 -23.45 4.08 13.75
C THR A 484 -23.22 2.59 13.48
N ALA A 485 -23.48 2.11 12.28
CA ALA A 485 -23.17 0.73 11.93
C ALA A 485 -21.66 0.53 11.87
N PRO A 486 -21.06 -0.27 12.76
CA PRO A 486 -19.64 -0.54 12.68
C PRO A 486 -19.30 -1.23 11.36
N TYR A 487 -18.27 -0.76 10.70
CA TYR A 487 -17.78 -1.29 9.42
C TYR A 487 -17.35 -2.76 9.46
N SER A 488 -17.18 -3.31 10.66
CA SER A 488 -16.97 -4.75 10.88
C SER A 488 -18.11 -5.63 10.33
N THR A 489 -19.23 -5.03 9.94
CA THR A 489 -20.37 -5.75 9.33
C THR A 489 -20.46 -5.63 7.81
N LEU A 490 -19.63 -4.79 7.16
CA LEU A 490 -19.55 -4.81 5.71
C LEU A 490 -18.84 -6.07 5.25
N LYS A 491 -19.59 -6.97 4.66
CA LYS A 491 -19.02 -8.10 3.90
C LYS A 491 -18.46 -7.50 2.61
N LEU A 492 -17.17 -7.23 2.62
CA LEU A 492 -16.45 -6.89 1.39
C LEU A 492 -16.10 -8.21 0.72
N ASP A 493 -16.65 -8.41 -0.47
CA ASP A 493 -16.41 -9.61 -1.31
C ASP A 493 -14.93 -9.73 -1.71
#